data_3d8b2bb7f18655d51d25b61f8a6dacf1
#
_entry.id   3d8b2bb7f18655d51d25b61f8a6dacf1
#
_cell.length_a   1.000
_cell.length_b   1.000
_cell.length_c   1.000
_cell.angle_alpha   90.00
_cell.angle_beta   90.00
_cell.angle_gamma   90.00
#
_symmetry.space_group_name_H-M   'P 1'
#
loop_
_entity.id
_entity.type
_entity.pdbx_description
1 polymer ?
#
loop_
_entity_poly.entity_id
_entity_poly.type
_entity_poly.pdbx_seq_one_letter_code
_entity_poly.pdbx_strand_id
1 'polypeptide(L)'
;NTLTISNGGEIDSSTYGSGNAGTVSVSAGDIRIFGEGTLFGIFSAAYGTLENLARSGNAGSLDVRATGALEIANGGMISSSTLTSGSAGKVTVSAANVRIDGQNSPGRNSGIFSRAYYGSSGQSGQIILSARDSVSLTGHGTVSIQNDASLGNPFGVTPGLLAVSAPTILLKDAEITAASTGNVAASQVQVDFSQRLALDNSGITTSANQGNGGSIDITGGQGTILLDNAQISTSVKGVAGNGGDIHVQAHTLIMNTGFIQANTAARNAAGGHVQIDVQALVPSGDTLFIGGQTPYIFQPGVFSFNVIQAAAPTGVSGVVQISTPLLDISGALTGFNVQLLDSGGLGHHPCRITGGSSLVQTGRGGFAPSARDLLGPAPGIHDGRRWPAASLPGDPSYFSASWKCANDAQTMRS
;
A
#
# COMPACT_ATOMS: atom_id res chain seq x y z
N ASN A 1 -19.55 -11.76 25.89
CA ASN A 1 -20.12 -10.42 26.11
C ASN A 1 -19.65 -9.48 25.00
N THR A 2 -20.57 -8.78 24.35
CA THR A 2 -20.26 -7.79 23.31
C THR A 2 -20.49 -6.38 23.85
N LEU A 3 -19.51 -5.49 23.65
CA LEU A 3 -19.65 -4.05 23.82
C LEU A 3 -19.97 -3.43 22.46
N THR A 4 -21.05 -2.69 22.38
CA THR A 4 -21.42 -1.93 21.18
C THR A 4 -21.44 -0.44 21.49
N ILE A 5 -20.73 0.36 20.70
CA ILE A 5 -20.73 1.82 20.73
C ILE A 5 -21.26 2.29 19.36
N SER A 6 -22.37 3.01 19.34
CA SER A 6 -23.02 3.40 18.08
C SER A 6 -23.70 4.75 18.19
N ASN A 7 -23.92 5.40 17.04
CA ASN A 7 -24.79 6.56 16.87
C ASN A 7 -24.48 7.70 17.85
N GLY A 8 -23.22 8.14 17.92
CA GLY A 8 -22.79 9.19 18.83
C GLY A 8 -22.49 8.71 20.25
N GLY A 9 -22.51 7.40 20.53
CA GLY A 9 -22.07 6.87 21.82
C GLY A 9 -20.58 7.02 22.03
N GLU A 10 -20.17 7.36 23.25
CA GLU A 10 -18.76 7.59 23.61
C GLU A 10 -18.42 6.96 24.95
N ILE A 11 -17.20 6.44 25.05
CA ILE A 11 -16.49 6.21 26.32
C ILE A 11 -15.35 7.20 26.34
N ASP A 12 -15.46 8.26 27.14
CA ASP A 12 -14.57 9.40 27.07
C ASP A 12 -13.99 9.79 28.44
N SER A 13 -12.68 10.05 28.46
CA SER A 13 -11.95 10.65 29.59
C SER A 13 -11.04 11.78 29.11
N SER A 14 -11.48 12.54 28.11
CA SER A 14 -10.70 13.64 27.52
C SER A 14 -10.62 14.86 28.43
N THR A 15 -9.61 15.69 28.21
CA THR A 15 -9.45 16.96 28.90
C THR A 15 -9.73 18.15 27.97
N TYR A 16 -10.40 19.16 28.52
CA TYR A 16 -10.65 20.45 27.85
C TYR A 16 -9.95 21.62 28.59
N GLY A 17 -9.14 21.31 29.59
CA GLY A 17 -8.45 22.29 30.43
C GLY A 17 -6.96 21.99 30.62
N SER A 18 -6.37 22.56 31.68
CA SER A 18 -4.95 22.41 31.99
C SER A 18 -4.58 21.06 32.65
N GLY A 19 -5.57 20.29 33.09
CA GLY A 19 -5.34 18.96 33.67
C GLY A 19 -5.14 17.91 32.57
N ASN A 20 -4.40 16.85 32.85
CA ASN A 20 -4.24 15.72 31.95
C ASN A 20 -5.55 14.93 31.81
N ALA A 21 -5.77 14.36 30.64
CA ALA A 21 -6.82 13.35 30.45
C ALA A 21 -6.53 12.08 31.24
N GLY A 22 -7.56 11.30 31.52
CA GLY A 22 -7.45 10.09 32.33
C GLY A 22 -7.07 8.85 31.51
N THR A 23 -6.98 7.71 32.22
CA THR A 23 -6.80 6.41 31.57
C THR A 23 -8.16 5.75 31.39
N VAL A 24 -8.43 5.26 30.18
CA VAL A 24 -9.61 4.44 29.88
C VAL A 24 -9.17 3.01 29.62
N SER A 25 -9.78 2.06 30.32
CA SER A 25 -9.58 0.63 30.09
C SER A 25 -10.91 -0.02 29.77
N VAL A 26 -10.97 -0.65 28.58
CA VAL A 26 -12.16 -1.34 28.06
C VAL A 26 -11.81 -2.79 27.80
N SER A 27 -12.61 -3.72 28.34
CA SER A 27 -12.43 -5.16 28.12
C SER A 27 -13.78 -5.84 27.83
N ALA A 28 -13.86 -6.60 26.75
CA ALA A 28 -15.08 -7.32 26.35
C ALA A 28 -14.76 -8.63 25.60
N GLY A 29 -15.78 -9.41 25.30
CA GLY A 29 -15.68 -10.53 24.37
C GLY A 29 -15.42 -10.00 22.95
N ASP A 30 -16.38 -9.26 22.43
CA ASP A 30 -16.26 -8.51 21.19
C ASP A 30 -16.50 -7.03 21.45
N ILE A 31 -15.88 -6.18 20.63
CA ILE A 31 -16.08 -4.72 20.67
C ILE A 31 -16.46 -4.27 19.25
N ARG A 32 -17.57 -3.53 19.16
CA ARG A 32 -18.06 -2.96 17.90
C ARG A 32 -18.29 -1.47 18.06
N ILE A 33 -17.64 -0.68 17.20
CA ILE A 33 -17.74 0.77 17.14
C ILE A 33 -18.20 1.15 15.74
N PHE A 34 -19.47 1.53 15.57
CA PHE A 34 -20.03 1.86 14.26
C PHE A 34 -21.24 2.76 14.41
N GLY A 35 -21.62 3.42 13.35
CA GLY A 35 -22.86 4.20 13.35
C GLY A 35 -22.83 5.42 12.46
N GLU A 36 -23.75 6.32 12.71
CA GLU A 36 -23.87 7.62 12.08
C GLU A 36 -23.62 8.70 13.13
N GLY A 37 -23.10 9.84 12.73
CA GLY A 37 -22.83 10.97 13.63
C GLY A 37 -21.44 11.58 13.45
N THR A 38 -21.16 12.58 14.26
CA THR A 38 -19.93 13.37 14.10
C THR A 38 -18.75 12.80 14.88
N LEU A 39 -19.01 12.23 16.04
CA LEU A 39 -17.99 11.66 16.92
C LEU A 39 -18.60 10.50 17.69
N PHE A 40 -17.97 9.34 17.66
CA PHE A 40 -18.34 8.18 18.46
C PHE A 40 -17.17 7.22 18.58
N GLY A 41 -17.04 6.58 19.75
CA GLY A 41 -15.93 5.69 19.99
C GLY A 41 -15.36 5.72 21.40
N ILE A 42 -14.05 5.51 21.54
CA ILE A 42 -13.32 5.48 22.78
C ILE A 42 -12.25 6.58 22.77
N PHE A 43 -12.32 7.50 23.72
CA PHE A 43 -11.49 8.70 23.71
C PHE A 43 -10.78 8.95 25.05
N SER A 44 -9.57 9.48 24.98
CA SER A 44 -8.86 10.12 26.07
C SER A 44 -7.94 11.20 25.52
N ALA A 45 -8.51 12.19 24.84
CA ALA A 45 -7.81 13.21 24.07
C ALA A 45 -7.59 14.51 24.87
N ALA A 46 -6.70 15.36 24.39
CA ALA A 46 -6.52 16.72 24.89
C ALA A 46 -7.05 17.71 23.84
N TYR A 47 -8.26 18.25 24.09
CA TYR A 47 -8.94 19.15 23.16
C TYR A 47 -8.64 20.61 23.41
N GLY A 48 -8.47 21.02 24.68
CA GLY A 48 -8.32 22.42 25.05
C GLY A 48 -9.56 23.28 24.80
N THR A 49 -9.55 24.52 25.26
CA THR A 49 -10.52 25.55 24.89
C THR A 49 -9.85 26.58 23.99
N LEU A 50 -10.62 27.32 23.18
CA LEU A 50 -10.12 28.38 22.31
C LEU A 50 -9.30 29.44 23.08
N GLU A 51 -9.56 29.63 24.39
CA GLU A 51 -8.86 30.57 25.24
C GLU A 51 -7.58 30.00 25.86
N ASN A 52 -7.41 28.66 25.88
CA ASN A 52 -6.34 27.98 26.63
C ASN A 52 -5.61 26.88 25.84
N LEU A 53 -5.57 26.94 24.51
CA LEU A 53 -4.82 25.98 23.70
C LEU A 53 -3.34 25.85 24.10
N ALA A 54 -2.76 26.94 24.63
CA ALA A 54 -1.37 27.00 25.07
C ALA A 54 -1.11 26.42 26.46
N ARG A 55 -2.12 26.04 27.21
CA ARG A 55 -2.00 25.54 28.60
C ARG A 55 -2.87 24.31 28.89
N SER A 56 -3.00 23.41 27.96
CA SER A 56 -3.76 22.18 28.20
C SER A 56 -2.86 21.06 28.66
N GLY A 57 -3.47 20.13 29.39
CA GLY A 57 -2.82 18.89 29.80
C GLY A 57 -2.59 17.95 28.62
N ASN A 58 -1.94 16.85 28.90
CA ASN A 58 -1.70 15.79 27.94
C ASN A 58 -2.95 14.95 27.71
N ALA A 59 -3.06 14.34 26.54
CA ALA A 59 -3.98 13.24 26.30
C ALA A 59 -3.62 12.04 27.21
N GLY A 60 -4.61 11.20 27.52
CA GLY A 60 -4.42 10.08 28.42
C GLY A 60 -4.08 8.76 27.72
N SER A 61 -4.17 7.68 28.44
CA SER A 61 -3.90 6.34 27.89
C SER A 61 -5.19 5.57 27.63
N LEU A 62 -5.21 4.81 26.55
CA LEU A 62 -6.28 3.87 26.20
C LEU A 62 -5.74 2.44 26.21
N ASP A 63 -6.44 1.54 26.91
CA ASP A 63 -6.19 0.10 26.88
C ASP A 63 -7.50 -0.61 26.50
N VAL A 64 -7.55 -1.12 25.25
CA VAL A 64 -8.75 -1.75 24.68
C VAL A 64 -8.46 -3.20 24.36
N ARG A 65 -9.21 -4.10 25.01
CA ARG A 65 -9.03 -5.55 24.91
C ARG A 65 -10.31 -6.25 24.49
N ALA A 66 -10.27 -6.92 23.35
CA ALA A 66 -11.30 -7.85 22.93
C ALA A 66 -10.74 -9.29 22.93
N THR A 67 -11.39 -10.23 23.62
CA THR A 67 -10.96 -11.64 23.53
C THR A 67 -11.32 -12.26 22.17
N GLY A 68 -12.36 -11.74 21.51
CA GLY A 68 -12.81 -12.04 20.17
C GLY A 68 -12.44 -10.91 19.18
N ALA A 69 -13.42 -10.36 18.48
CA ALA A 69 -13.22 -9.35 17.46
C ALA A 69 -13.32 -7.92 17.99
N LEU A 70 -12.48 -7.05 17.45
CA LEU A 70 -12.65 -5.59 17.45
C LEU A 70 -13.04 -5.15 16.04
N GLU A 71 -14.21 -4.54 15.91
CA GLU A 71 -14.71 -3.97 14.65
C GLU A 71 -14.93 -2.47 14.81
N ILE A 72 -14.31 -1.66 13.95
CA ILE A 72 -14.44 -0.21 13.89
C ILE A 72 -14.89 0.14 12.48
N ALA A 73 -16.07 0.76 12.33
CA ALA A 73 -16.63 1.03 11.01
C ALA A 73 -17.34 2.38 10.95
N ASN A 74 -17.53 2.87 9.71
CA ASN A 74 -18.32 4.05 9.38
C ASN A 74 -17.92 5.32 10.17
N GLY A 75 -16.60 5.56 10.34
CA GLY A 75 -16.08 6.71 11.06
C GLY A 75 -15.94 6.53 12.57
N GLY A 76 -16.13 5.31 13.11
CA GLY A 76 -15.83 4.98 14.49
C GLY A 76 -14.36 5.15 14.85
N MET A 77 -14.03 5.53 16.08
CA MET A 77 -12.66 5.86 16.46
C MET A 77 -12.28 5.34 17.84
N ILE A 78 -10.99 4.98 17.98
CA ILE A 78 -10.28 4.89 19.25
C ILE A 78 -9.17 5.94 19.19
N SER A 79 -9.23 7.00 20.02
CA SER A 79 -8.33 8.13 19.89
C SER A 79 -7.81 8.70 21.19
N SER A 80 -6.48 8.84 21.26
CA SER A 80 -5.79 9.59 22.32
C SER A 80 -4.92 10.70 21.72
N SER A 81 -5.54 11.57 20.95
CA SER A 81 -4.88 12.64 20.20
C SER A 81 -4.81 13.96 20.98
N THR A 82 -3.93 14.86 20.55
CA THR A 82 -3.84 16.21 21.11
C THR A 82 -4.07 17.28 20.05
N LEU A 83 -4.89 18.28 20.39
CA LEU A 83 -5.08 19.51 19.62
C LEU A 83 -4.42 20.71 20.31
N THR A 84 -3.65 20.49 21.38
CA THR A 84 -3.21 21.52 22.32
C THR A 84 -1.71 21.41 22.58
N SER A 85 -1.17 22.28 23.46
CA SER A 85 0.22 22.24 23.87
C SER A 85 0.64 20.95 24.61
N GLY A 86 -0.30 20.12 25.02
CA GLY A 86 -0.01 18.80 25.60
C GLY A 86 0.39 17.78 24.57
N SER A 87 0.89 16.65 25.02
CA SER A 87 1.27 15.51 24.18
C SER A 87 0.08 14.60 23.90
N ALA A 88 0.08 13.93 22.75
CA ALA A 88 -0.80 12.80 22.50
C ALA A 88 -0.44 11.62 23.42
N GLY A 89 -1.38 10.71 23.64
CA GLY A 89 -1.22 9.64 24.61
C GLY A 89 -0.86 8.28 24.00
N LYS A 90 -0.91 7.26 24.84
CA LYS A 90 -0.66 5.88 24.44
C LYS A 90 -1.97 5.15 24.19
N VAL A 91 -2.06 4.45 23.07
CA VAL A 91 -3.18 3.56 22.73
C VAL A 91 -2.66 2.14 22.62
N THR A 92 -3.19 1.24 23.43
CA THR A 92 -2.89 -0.19 23.36
C THR A 92 -4.18 -0.92 22.99
N VAL A 93 -4.12 -1.70 21.92
CA VAL A 93 -5.27 -2.48 21.43
C VAL A 93 -4.83 -3.93 21.27
N SER A 94 -5.62 -4.85 21.83
CA SER A 94 -5.43 -6.28 21.64
C SER A 94 -6.75 -6.97 21.33
N ALA A 95 -6.76 -7.87 20.32
CA ALA A 95 -7.94 -8.64 19.94
C ALA A 95 -7.54 -9.99 19.33
N ALA A 96 -8.50 -10.88 19.09
CA ALA A 96 -8.26 -12.02 18.21
C ALA A 96 -8.18 -11.54 16.77
N ASN A 97 -9.18 -10.78 16.32
CA ASN A 97 -9.21 -10.17 15.02
C ASN A 97 -9.52 -8.67 15.14
N VAL A 98 -8.84 -7.85 14.35
CA VAL A 98 -9.10 -6.42 14.25
C VAL A 98 -9.56 -6.10 12.83
N ARG A 99 -10.73 -5.48 12.71
CA ARG A 99 -11.27 -4.97 11.46
C ARG A 99 -11.54 -3.48 11.60
N ILE A 100 -10.96 -2.69 10.70
CA ILE A 100 -11.21 -1.25 10.59
C ILE A 100 -11.68 -0.98 9.18
N ASP A 101 -12.91 -0.46 9.01
CA ASP A 101 -13.54 -0.37 7.72
C ASP A 101 -14.28 0.97 7.52
N GLY A 102 -14.09 1.53 6.35
CA GLY A 102 -14.88 2.65 5.89
C GLY A 102 -14.55 4.01 6.49
N GLN A 103 -15.33 4.95 6.05
CA GLN A 103 -15.37 6.34 6.53
C GLN A 103 -16.84 6.79 6.52
N ASN A 104 -17.19 7.68 7.41
CA ASN A 104 -18.54 8.23 7.48
C ASN A 104 -18.71 9.48 6.58
N SER A 105 -17.61 10.20 6.30
CA SER A 105 -17.53 11.29 5.35
C SER A 105 -16.07 11.49 4.92
N PRO A 106 -15.78 12.17 3.80
CA PRO A 106 -14.41 12.45 3.39
C PRO A 106 -13.59 13.08 4.53
N GLY A 107 -12.45 12.44 4.88
CA GLY A 107 -11.57 12.86 5.97
C GLY A 107 -11.97 12.38 7.37
N ARG A 108 -13.08 11.64 7.53
CA ARG A 108 -13.48 11.01 8.80
C ARG A 108 -13.39 9.49 8.68
N ASN A 109 -12.17 9.02 8.64
CA ASN A 109 -11.87 7.61 8.53
C ASN A 109 -12.16 6.88 9.84
N SER A 110 -12.64 5.65 9.73
CA SER A 110 -12.62 4.71 10.85
C SER A 110 -11.17 4.44 11.25
N GLY A 111 -10.88 4.39 12.56
CA GLY A 111 -9.49 4.14 12.89
C GLY A 111 -9.08 4.18 14.35
N ILE A 112 -7.76 4.00 14.52
CA ILE A 112 -7.05 4.12 15.78
C ILE A 112 -6.05 5.26 15.65
N PHE A 113 -6.14 6.24 16.57
CA PHE A 113 -5.40 7.50 16.43
C PHE A 113 -4.69 7.89 17.72
N SER A 114 -3.45 8.37 17.58
CA SER A 114 -2.73 9.10 18.62
C SER A 114 -1.91 10.23 17.99
N ARG A 115 -2.62 11.20 17.43
CA ARG A 115 -2.09 12.28 16.59
C ARG A 115 -1.76 13.54 17.37
N ALA A 116 -0.76 14.29 16.91
CA ALA A 116 -0.52 15.66 17.29
C ALA A 116 -1.01 16.58 16.17
N TYR A 117 -2.17 17.22 16.36
CA TYR A 117 -2.77 18.07 15.35
C TYR A 117 -2.06 19.43 15.21
N TYR A 118 -2.38 20.14 14.13
CA TYR A 118 -1.89 21.50 13.90
C TYR A 118 -2.15 22.41 15.10
N GLY A 119 -1.13 23.17 15.50
CA GLY A 119 -1.17 24.03 16.69
C GLY A 119 -0.81 23.33 18.02
N SER A 120 -0.54 22.04 18.00
CA SER A 120 -0.10 21.29 19.18
C SER A 120 1.40 21.44 19.48
N SER A 121 1.85 20.90 20.62
CA SER A 121 3.28 20.83 20.99
C SER A 121 4.12 19.93 20.11
N GLY A 122 3.53 19.22 19.19
CA GLY A 122 4.21 18.32 18.28
C GLY A 122 4.60 16.96 18.84
N GLN A 123 4.23 16.65 20.07
CA GLN A 123 4.49 15.34 20.64
C GLN A 123 3.36 14.37 20.26
N SER A 124 3.53 13.62 19.16
CA SER A 124 2.65 12.50 18.83
C SER A 124 2.81 11.37 19.85
N GLY A 125 1.78 10.54 19.99
CA GLY A 125 1.81 9.48 20.99
C GLY A 125 2.33 8.15 20.46
N GLN A 126 1.80 7.09 21.05
CA GLN A 126 2.18 5.72 20.72
C GLN A 126 0.92 4.88 20.45
N ILE A 127 0.98 4.03 19.42
CA ILE A 127 -0.02 2.99 19.20
C ILE A 127 0.66 1.63 19.22
N ILE A 128 0.11 0.69 19.99
CA ILE A 128 0.47 -0.73 19.99
C ILE A 128 -0.79 -1.50 19.67
N LEU A 129 -0.87 -2.04 18.46
CA LEU A 129 -1.98 -2.84 17.95
C LEU A 129 -1.52 -4.28 17.77
N SER A 130 -2.11 -5.21 18.50
CA SER A 130 -1.80 -6.62 18.38
C SER A 130 -3.06 -7.46 18.13
N ALA A 131 -3.00 -8.34 17.14
CA ALA A 131 -4.06 -9.31 16.92
C ALA A 131 -3.48 -10.73 16.89
N ARG A 132 -4.22 -11.67 17.50
CA ARG A 132 -3.80 -13.06 17.53
C ARG A 132 -3.90 -13.72 16.15
N ASP A 133 -4.91 -13.37 15.36
CA ASP A 133 -5.21 -14.01 14.08
C ASP A 133 -5.00 -13.05 12.90
N SER A 134 -5.67 -11.87 12.90
CA SER A 134 -5.57 -10.93 11.78
C SER A 134 -5.84 -9.47 12.13
N VAL A 135 -5.20 -8.57 11.35
CA VAL A 135 -5.54 -7.14 11.23
C VAL A 135 -5.97 -6.87 9.80
N SER A 136 -7.16 -6.30 9.61
CA SER A 136 -7.70 -5.93 8.29
C SER A 136 -8.18 -4.49 8.31
N LEU A 137 -7.59 -3.65 7.45
CA LEU A 137 -7.99 -2.27 7.21
C LEU A 137 -8.53 -2.17 5.79
N THR A 138 -9.75 -1.63 5.64
CA THR A 138 -10.42 -1.51 4.33
C THR A 138 -11.12 -0.16 4.19
N GLY A 139 -11.36 0.28 2.95
CA GLY A 139 -12.23 1.42 2.65
C GLY A 139 -11.88 2.71 3.40
N HIS A 140 -10.61 3.12 3.42
CA HIS A 140 -10.04 4.24 4.17
C HIS A 140 -9.84 3.99 5.68
N GLY A 141 -9.93 2.74 6.14
CA GLY A 141 -9.53 2.38 7.51
C GLY A 141 -8.09 2.83 7.81
N THR A 142 -7.88 3.47 8.95
CA THR A 142 -6.61 4.15 9.24
C THR A 142 -6.08 3.83 10.64
N VAL A 143 -4.78 3.55 10.74
CA VAL A 143 -4.05 3.55 12.03
C VAL A 143 -2.97 4.63 11.96
N SER A 144 -3.02 5.64 12.87
CA SER A 144 -2.22 6.84 12.69
C SER A 144 -1.72 7.49 13.97
N ILE A 145 -0.41 7.78 13.97
CA ILE A 145 0.24 8.71 14.91
C ILE A 145 0.79 9.94 14.17
N GLN A 146 0.13 10.36 13.11
CA GLN A 146 0.53 11.51 12.30
C GLN A 146 0.76 12.76 13.13
N ASN A 147 1.76 13.55 12.75
CA ASN A 147 2.13 14.79 13.40
C ASN A 147 1.98 15.98 12.44
N ASP A 148 1.03 16.87 12.74
CA ASP A 148 0.73 18.04 11.93
C ASP A 148 1.30 19.33 12.53
N ALA A 149 2.06 19.23 13.65
CA ALA A 149 2.56 20.39 14.36
C ALA A 149 3.66 21.14 13.59
N SER A 150 3.62 22.46 13.70
CA SER A 150 4.65 23.35 13.19
C SER A 150 5.21 24.20 14.34
N LEU A 151 6.46 23.93 14.73
CA LEU A 151 7.10 24.47 15.93
C LEU A 151 8.23 25.41 15.58
N GLY A 152 8.47 26.42 16.44
CA GLY A 152 9.64 27.28 16.35
C GLY A 152 10.96 26.54 16.60
N ASN A 153 10.93 25.49 17.42
CA ASN A 153 12.07 24.58 17.64
C ASN A 153 11.60 23.12 17.55
N PRO A 154 11.67 22.50 16.35
CA PRO A 154 11.21 21.13 16.14
C PRO A 154 12.15 20.04 16.68
N PHE A 155 13.42 20.38 17.01
CA PHE A 155 14.43 19.40 17.39
C PHE A 155 14.26 18.79 18.79
N GLY A 156 13.41 19.36 19.63
CA GLY A 156 13.11 18.86 20.96
C GLY A 156 12.00 17.81 21.01
N VAL A 157 11.39 17.48 19.87
CA VAL A 157 10.27 16.52 19.81
C VAL A 157 10.80 15.10 19.65
N THR A 158 10.42 14.22 20.57
CA THR A 158 10.75 12.79 20.46
C THR A 158 9.76 12.10 19.52
N PRO A 159 10.24 11.39 18.49
CA PRO A 159 9.36 10.62 17.60
C PRO A 159 8.57 9.56 18.39
N GLY A 160 7.30 9.38 18.02
CA GLY A 160 6.44 8.33 18.54
C GLY A 160 6.70 6.96 17.91
N LEU A 161 5.95 5.96 18.35
CA LEU A 161 6.00 4.60 17.79
C LEU A 161 4.60 4.09 17.46
N LEU A 162 4.43 3.60 16.24
CA LEU A 162 3.27 2.86 15.80
C LEU A 162 3.70 1.42 15.53
N ALA A 163 3.27 0.49 16.37
CA ALA A 163 3.55 -0.93 16.24
C ALA A 163 2.27 -1.70 15.91
N VAL A 164 2.32 -2.54 14.87
CA VAL A 164 1.22 -3.44 14.47
C VAL A 164 1.75 -4.85 14.36
N SER A 165 1.11 -5.79 15.07
CA SER A 165 1.51 -7.19 15.04
C SER A 165 0.32 -8.13 14.85
N ALA A 166 0.40 -9.03 13.87
CA ALA A 166 -0.56 -10.11 13.64
C ALA A 166 0.01 -11.16 12.67
N PRO A 167 -0.43 -12.41 12.68
CA PRO A 167 -0.05 -13.38 11.66
C PRO A 167 -0.38 -12.91 10.24
N THR A 168 -1.55 -12.32 10.04
CA THR A 168 -2.00 -11.78 8.76
C THR A 168 -2.41 -10.32 8.90
N ILE A 169 -1.83 -9.45 8.07
CA ILE A 169 -2.13 -8.02 8.01
C ILE A 169 -2.53 -7.68 6.57
N LEU A 170 -3.75 -7.18 6.42
CA LEU A 170 -4.34 -6.84 5.12
C LEU A 170 -4.78 -5.38 5.10
N LEU A 171 -4.27 -4.64 4.13
CA LEU A 171 -4.68 -3.26 3.85
C LEU A 171 -5.26 -3.20 2.44
N LYS A 172 -6.47 -2.67 2.32
CA LYS A 172 -7.11 -2.40 1.03
C LYS A 172 -7.77 -1.03 1.04
N ASP A 173 -7.31 -0.14 0.15
CA ASP A 173 -7.71 1.27 0.17
C ASP A 173 -7.57 1.89 1.58
N ALA A 174 -6.42 1.64 2.25
CA ALA A 174 -6.24 1.91 3.67
C ALA A 174 -4.81 2.39 3.99
N GLU A 175 -4.59 2.89 5.21
CA GLU A 175 -3.31 3.48 5.56
C GLU A 175 -2.87 3.17 7.01
N ILE A 176 -1.57 2.85 7.16
CA ILE A 176 -0.82 2.89 8.41
C ILE A 176 0.18 4.03 8.31
N THR A 177 0.04 5.07 9.15
CA THR A 177 0.86 6.27 8.99
C THR A 177 1.38 6.85 10.31
N ALA A 178 2.67 7.16 10.28
CA ALA A 178 3.37 7.94 11.31
C ALA A 178 4.04 9.17 10.69
N ALA A 179 3.46 9.69 9.61
CA ALA A 179 3.98 10.80 8.84
C ALA A 179 3.98 12.13 9.61
N SER A 180 4.82 13.08 9.18
CA SER A 180 4.80 14.46 9.65
C SER A 180 4.43 15.41 8.51
N THR A 181 3.33 16.12 8.65
CA THR A 181 2.93 17.17 7.69
C THR A 181 3.41 18.56 8.11
N GLY A 182 3.87 18.71 9.35
CA GLY A 182 4.48 19.92 9.88
C GLY A 182 6.01 19.99 9.64
N ASN A 183 6.73 20.54 10.60
CA ASN A 183 8.18 20.70 10.53
C ASN A 183 8.96 19.81 11.52
N VAL A 184 8.29 18.93 12.22
CA VAL A 184 8.92 17.94 13.11
C VAL A 184 9.30 16.67 12.35
N ALA A 185 10.23 15.89 12.88
CA ALA A 185 10.54 14.59 12.30
C ALA A 185 9.34 13.65 12.35
N ALA A 186 9.21 12.80 11.34
CA ALA A 186 8.20 11.75 11.35
C ALA A 186 8.51 10.69 12.41
N SER A 187 7.48 9.99 12.87
CA SER A 187 7.59 8.94 13.87
C SER A 187 7.93 7.59 13.23
N GLN A 188 8.08 6.55 14.05
CA GLN A 188 8.48 5.22 13.62
C GLN A 188 7.27 4.32 13.42
N VAL A 189 7.36 3.41 12.44
CA VAL A 189 6.41 2.32 12.22
C VAL A 189 7.13 0.98 12.31
N GLN A 190 6.56 0.08 13.07
CA GLN A 190 6.99 -1.31 13.18
C GLN A 190 5.81 -2.23 12.81
N VAL A 191 6.05 -3.17 11.90
CA VAL A 191 5.05 -4.16 11.46
C VAL A 191 5.63 -5.55 11.58
N ASP A 192 5.03 -6.35 12.46
CA ASP A 192 5.43 -7.73 12.69
C ASP A 192 4.33 -8.69 12.20
N PHE A 193 4.66 -9.57 11.29
CA PHE A 193 3.72 -10.57 10.80
C PHE A 193 4.41 -11.94 10.64
N SER A 194 3.66 -13.02 10.54
CA SER A 194 4.27 -14.35 10.38
C SER A 194 3.81 -15.11 9.14
N GLN A 195 2.67 -14.73 8.56
CA GLN A 195 2.11 -15.39 7.39
C GLN A 195 2.05 -14.46 6.19
N ARG A 196 1.36 -13.30 6.32
CA ARG A 196 1.12 -12.41 5.17
C ARG A 196 0.96 -10.96 5.58
N LEU A 197 1.65 -10.08 4.86
CA LEU A 197 1.38 -8.65 4.79
C LEU A 197 0.96 -8.33 3.36
N ALA A 198 -0.28 -7.87 3.15
CA ALA A 198 -0.76 -7.49 1.83
C ALA A 198 -1.29 -6.06 1.82
N LEU A 199 -0.80 -5.26 0.89
CA LEU A 199 -1.22 -3.91 0.62
C LEU A 199 -1.80 -3.86 -0.80
N ASP A 200 -3.07 -3.47 -0.92
CA ASP A 200 -3.80 -3.24 -2.17
C ASP A 200 -4.29 -1.79 -2.16
N ASN A 201 -3.82 -0.98 -3.10
CA ASN A 201 -4.07 0.46 -3.17
C ASN A 201 -3.87 1.17 -1.82
N SER A 202 -2.80 0.83 -1.11
CA SER A 202 -2.60 1.16 0.30
C SER A 202 -1.19 1.63 0.59
N GLY A 203 -0.97 2.19 1.79
CA GLY A 203 0.33 2.70 2.19
C GLY A 203 0.72 2.43 3.64
N ILE A 204 2.03 2.19 3.86
CA ILE A 204 2.69 2.29 5.14
C ILE A 204 3.67 3.45 5.04
N THR A 205 3.43 4.54 5.79
CA THR A 205 4.17 5.80 5.57
C THR A 205 4.68 6.44 6.87
N THR A 206 5.94 6.86 6.83
CA THR A 206 6.55 7.76 7.82
C THR A 206 7.15 8.98 7.12
N SER A 207 6.53 9.41 6.02
CA SER A 207 7.00 10.55 5.23
C SER A 207 6.93 11.87 6.00
N ALA A 208 7.84 12.79 5.71
CA ALA A 208 7.85 14.11 6.31
C ALA A 208 7.74 15.23 5.27
N ASN A 209 7.06 16.33 5.63
CA ASN A 209 7.10 17.55 4.82
C ASN A 209 8.38 18.35 5.10
N GLN A 210 8.70 18.53 6.37
CA GLN A 210 9.94 19.12 6.84
C GLN A 210 10.41 18.33 8.06
N GLY A 211 11.71 18.22 8.25
CA GLY A 211 12.29 17.29 9.22
C GLY A 211 12.59 15.93 8.60
N ASN A 212 13.21 15.06 9.34
CA ASN A 212 13.60 13.74 8.82
C ASN A 212 12.39 12.84 8.66
N GLY A 213 12.43 11.97 7.65
CA GLY A 213 11.53 10.82 7.58
C GLY A 213 11.74 9.89 8.79
N GLY A 214 10.71 9.22 9.22
CA GLY A 214 10.81 8.21 10.28
C GLY A 214 11.33 6.88 9.75
N SER A 215 11.60 5.92 10.63
CA SER A 215 11.93 4.56 10.20
C SER A 215 10.69 3.72 9.98
N ILE A 216 10.81 2.74 9.09
CA ILE A 216 9.84 1.65 8.91
C ILE A 216 10.59 0.33 9.02
N ASP A 217 10.20 -0.49 10.00
CA ASP A 217 10.71 -1.84 10.22
C ASP A 217 9.60 -2.85 9.97
N ILE A 218 9.79 -3.74 9.00
CA ILE A 218 8.82 -4.79 8.64
C ILE A 218 9.49 -6.14 8.81
N THR A 219 8.97 -6.94 9.73
CA THR A 219 9.50 -8.27 10.04
C THR A 219 8.45 -9.33 9.79
N GLY A 220 8.70 -10.19 8.81
CA GLY A 220 7.75 -11.21 8.35
C GLY A 220 8.24 -12.66 8.50
N GLY A 221 9.49 -12.87 8.93
CA GLY A 221 10.05 -14.22 9.07
C GLY A 221 9.88 -15.07 7.81
N GLN A 222 9.06 -16.11 7.89
CA GLN A 222 8.72 -16.99 6.74
C GLN A 222 7.51 -16.50 5.93
N GLY A 223 6.95 -15.33 6.28
CA GLY A 223 5.77 -14.79 5.63
C GLY A 223 6.05 -14.13 4.28
N THR A 224 4.96 -13.80 3.60
CA THR A 224 4.99 -13.16 2.28
C THR A 224 4.47 -11.72 2.37
N ILE A 225 5.18 -10.79 1.74
CA ILE A 225 4.75 -9.42 1.50
C ILE A 225 4.21 -9.32 0.07
N LEU A 226 3.01 -8.75 -0.08
CA LEU A 226 2.42 -8.41 -1.37
C LEU A 226 2.15 -6.91 -1.41
N LEU A 227 2.75 -6.22 -2.37
CA LEU A 227 2.49 -4.82 -2.69
C LEU A 227 1.78 -4.77 -4.05
N ASP A 228 0.50 -4.40 -4.07
CA ASP A 228 -0.30 -4.22 -5.27
C ASP A 228 -0.78 -2.77 -5.33
N ASN A 229 -0.26 -1.99 -6.29
CA ASN A 229 -0.52 -0.55 -6.37
C ASN A 229 -0.32 0.15 -5.02
N ALA A 230 0.79 -0.13 -4.34
CA ALA A 230 0.98 0.20 -2.94
C ALA A 230 2.38 0.79 -2.65
N GLN A 231 2.50 1.49 -1.52
CA GLN A 231 3.76 2.09 -1.12
C GLN A 231 4.18 1.80 0.33
N ILE A 232 5.48 1.66 0.52
CA ILE A 232 6.17 1.76 1.81
C ILE A 232 7.13 2.95 1.68
N SER A 233 6.89 4.04 2.42
CA SER A 233 7.62 5.28 2.17
C SER A 233 7.99 6.03 3.44
N THR A 234 9.28 6.39 3.52
CA THR A 234 9.85 7.30 4.52
C THR A 234 10.33 8.61 3.88
N SER A 235 9.79 8.95 2.70
CA SER A 235 10.28 10.04 1.87
C SER A 235 10.02 11.43 2.46
N VAL A 236 10.99 12.33 2.34
CA VAL A 236 10.84 13.74 2.68
C VAL A 236 10.44 14.52 1.42
N LYS A 237 9.27 15.18 1.48
CA LYS A 237 8.65 15.88 0.34
C LYS A 237 9.00 17.37 0.29
N GLY A 238 9.45 17.95 1.41
CA GLY A 238 9.70 19.38 1.54
C GLY A 238 11.17 19.76 1.39
N VAL A 239 11.50 20.94 1.94
CA VAL A 239 12.79 21.62 1.69
C VAL A 239 13.88 21.26 2.68
N ALA A 240 13.58 20.55 3.76
CA ALA A 240 14.54 20.19 4.82
C ALA A 240 14.25 18.78 5.37
N GLY A 241 15.30 18.01 5.61
CA GLY A 241 15.25 16.68 6.22
C GLY A 241 15.82 15.59 5.34
N ASN A 242 16.39 14.58 5.96
CA ASN A 242 16.87 13.36 5.29
C ASN A 242 15.72 12.37 5.13
N GLY A 243 15.78 11.52 4.11
CA GLY A 243 14.93 10.33 4.02
C GLY A 243 15.09 9.46 5.28
N GLY A 244 14.07 8.76 5.68
CA GLY A 244 14.15 7.82 6.80
C GLY A 244 14.61 6.44 6.33
N ASP A 245 14.86 5.54 7.29
CA ASP A 245 15.35 4.20 6.97
C ASP A 245 14.17 3.22 6.80
N ILE A 246 14.30 2.30 5.87
CA ILE A 246 13.37 1.19 5.65
C ILE A 246 14.14 -0.11 5.78
N HIS A 247 13.67 -0.97 6.68
CA HIS A 247 14.14 -2.33 6.80
C HIS A 247 12.99 -3.30 6.56
N VAL A 248 13.17 -4.24 5.63
CA VAL A 248 12.17 -5.27 5.28
C VAL A 248 12.83 -6.63 5.38
N GLN A 249 12.31 -7.48 6.24
CA GLN A 249 12.74 -8.87 6.39
C GLN A 249 11.53 -9.80 6.22
N ALA A 250 11.57 -10.67 5.20
CA ALA A 250 10.51 -11.65 4.93
C ALA A 250 11.05 -12.84 4.13
N HIS A 251 10.23 -13.86 3.93
CA HIS A 251 10.58 -14.95 3.00
C HIS A 251 10.42 -14.51 1.54
N THR A 252 9.29 -13.87 1.21
CA THR A 252 9.00 -13.46 -0.16
C THR A 252 8.46 -12.03 -0.20
N LEU A 253 8.96 -11.24 -1.14
CA LEU A 253 8.42 -9.91 -1.49
C LEU A 253 7.93 -9.95 -2.94
N ILE A 254 6.62 -9.78 -3.11
CA ILE A 254 5.95 -9.69 -4.41
C ILE A 254 5.53 -8.23 -4.62
N MET A 255 5.91 -7.66 -5.75
CA MET A 255 5.61 -6.26 -6.08
C MET A 255 4.87 -6.19 -7.42
N ASN A 256 3.70 -5.60 -7.41
CA ASN A 256 2.90 -5.23 -8.58
C ASN A 256 2.56 -3.75 -8.49
N THR A 257 3.32 -2.90 -9.18
CA THR A 257 3.29 -1.45 -8.97
C THR A 257 3.58 -1.08 -7.51
N GLY A 258 4.56 -1.76 -6.92
CA GLY A 258 5.01 -1.57 -5.55
C GLY A 258 6.14 -0.54 -5.46
N PHE A 259 6.05 0.40 -4.53
CA PHE A 259 7.08 1.41 -4.30
C PHE A 259 7.63 1.31 -2.88
N ILE A 260 8.94 1.11 -2.74
CA ILE A 260 9.67 1.16 -1.46
C ILE A 260 10.66 2.30 -1.53
N GLN A 261 10.40 3.40 -0.80
CA GLN A 261 11.09 4.65 -1.04
C GLN A 261 11.51 5.37 0.25
N ALA A 262 12.79 5.72 0.31
CA ALA A 262 13.42 6.54 1.34
C ALA A 262 14.03 7.83 0.73
N ASN A 263 13.28 8.49 -0.15
CA ASN A 263 13.75 9.64 -0.92
C ASN A 263 13.75 10.94 -0.10
N THR A 264 14.52 11.95 -0.56
CA THR A 264 14.38 13.32 -0.08
C THR A 264 14.36 14.30 -1.25
N ALA A 265 13.44 15.25 -1.21
CA ALA A 265 13.44 16.40 -2.10
C ALA A 265 14.22 17.60 -1.52
N ALA A 266 14.66 17.51 -0.27
CA ALA A 266 15.34 18.58 0.43
C ALA A 266 16.75 18.84 -0.13
N ARG A 267 17.14 20.12 -0.13
CA ARG A 267 18.46 20.52 -0.62
C ARG A 267 19.55 20.09 0.35
N ASN A 268 20.67 19.57 -0.18
CA ASN A 268 21.84 19.13 0.60
C ASN A 268 21.52 18.08 1.67
N ALA A 269 20.42 17.35 1.51
CA ALA A 269 20.00 16.28 2.40
C ALA A 269 20.40 14.92 1.80
N ALA A 270 20.39 13.88 2.61
CA ALA A 270 20.65 12.52 2.17
C ALA A 270 19.35 11.75 2.01
N GLY A 271 19.28 10.91 1.00
CA GLY A 271 18.31 9.81 0.96
C GLY A 271 18.52 8.89 2.17
N GLY A 272 17.50 8.15 2.56
CA GLY A 272 17.61 7.20 3.66
C GLY A 272 18.31 5.90 3.26
N HIS A 273 18.28 4.93 4.15
CA HIS A 273 18.78 3.59 3.88
C HIS A 273 17.61 2.64 3.64
N VAL A 274 17.62 1.91 2.53
CA VAL A 274 16.62 0.86 2.22
C VAL A 274 17.34 -0.47 2.24
N GLN A 275 17.01 -1.30 3.21
CA GLN A 275 17.52 -2.66 3.36
C GLN A 275 16.38 -3.65 3.18
N ILE A 276 16.54 -4.59 2.25
CA ILE A 276 15.56 -5.64 1.95
C ILE A 276 16.25 -6.99 2.04
N ASP A 277 15.90 -7.77 3.05
CA ASP A 277 16.42 -9.10 3.31
C ASP A 277 15.32 -10.13 3.09
N VAL A 278 15.24 -10.68 1.87
CA VAL A 278 14.22 -11.65 1.48
C VAL A 278 14.84 -12.83 0.73
N GLN A 279 14.22 -14.00 0.78
CA GLN A 279 14.68 -15.15 0.03
C GLN A 279 14.22 -15.12 -1.44
N ALA A 280 13.11 -14.42 -1.72
CA ALA A 280 12.64 -14.22 -3.08
C ALA A 280 12.07 -12.82 -3.25
N LEU A 281 12.52 -12.11 -4.29
CA LEU A 281 11.94 -10.85 -4.77
C LEU A 281 11.34 -11.08 -6.14
N VAL A 282 10.02 -10.87 -6.25
CA VAL A 282 9.24 -11.14 -7.46
C VAL A 282 8.55 -9.84 -7.89
N PRO A 283 9.19 -9.02 -8.73
CA PRO A 283 8.50 -7.89 -9.36
C PRO A 283 7.59 -8.38 -10.47
N SER A 284 6.39 -7.81 -10.59
CA SER A 284 5.52 -8.01 -11.74
C SER A 284 6.01 -7.16 -12.93
N GLY A 285 5.84 -7.68 -14.14
CA GLY A 285 6.27 -7.00 -15.35
C GLY A 285 7.80 -6.96 -15.50
N ASP A 286 8.27 -6.34 -16.59
CA ASP A 286 9.69 -6.35 -16.98
C ASP A 286 10.53 -5.25 -16.33
N THR A 287 9.96 -4.43 -15.42
CA THR A 287 10.64 -3.25 -14.90
C THR A 287 10.60 -3.15 -13.38
N LEU A 288 11.77 -3.32 -12.79
CA LEU A 288 12.09 -2.93 -11.42
C LEU A 288 13.20 -1.88 -11.45
N PHE A 289 12.89 -0.65 -11.02
CA PHE A 289 13.88 0.41 -10.86
C PHE A 289 14.49 0.37 -9.47
N ILE A 290 15.81 0.27 -9.40
CA ILE A 290 16.57 0.25 -8.15
C ILE A 290 17.52 1.43 -8.11
N GLY A 291 17.45 2.26 -7.06
CA GLY A 291 18.32 3.41 -6.87
C GLY A 291 17.98 4.59 -7.78
N GLY A 292 19.03 5.35 -8.18
CA GLY A 292 18.89 6.56 -9.01
C GLY A 292 18.80 7.85 -8.19
N GLN A 293 19.03 8.99 -8.86
CA GLN A 293 19.01 10.32 -8.23
C GLN A 293 17.66 11.03 -8.35
N THR A 294 16.89 10.72 -9.39
CA THR A 294 15.58 11.35 -9.63
C THR A 294 14.48 10.52 -8.94
N PRO A 295 13.77 11.09 -7.97
CA PRO A 295 12.71 10.37 -7.27
C PRO A 295 11.50 10.13 -8.17
N TYR A 296 10.98 8.92 -8.15
CA TYR A 296 9.63 8.64 -8.64
C TYR A 296 8.64 9.01 -7.55
N ILE A 297 7.57 9.71 -7.91
CA ILE A 297 6.49 10.05 -6.97
C ILE A 297 5.37 9.03 -7.17
N PHE A 298 5.10 8.24 -6.14
CA PHE A 298 4.02 7.27 -6.18
C PHE A 298 2.66 7.94 -6.39
N GLN A 299 1.91 7.45 -7.37
CA GLN A 299 0.52 7.83 -7.64
C GLN A 299 -0.28 6.55 -7.92
N PRO A 300 -1.29 6.23 -7.11
CA PRO A 300 -2.10 5.04 -7.30
C PRO A 300 -2.69 4.95 -8.71
N GLY A 301 -2.59 3.77 -9.33
CA GLY A 301 -3.16 3.49 -10.65
C GLY A 301 -2.47 4.14 -11.85
N VAL A 302 -1.35 4.84 -11.66
CA VAL A 302 -0.65 5.57 -12.75
C VAL A 302 0.51 4.77 -13.33
N PHE A 303 1.20 3.98 -12.50
CA PHE A 303 2.40 3.27 -12.88
C PHE A 303 2.13 1.80 -13.21
N SER A 304 2.97 1.24 -14.09
CA SER A 304 2.98 -0.19 -14.41
C SER A 304 4.34 -0.83 -14.10
N PHE A 305 5.12 -0.22 -13.18
CA PHE A 305 6.45 -0.66 -12.82
C PHE A 305 6.68 -0.56 -11.31
N ASN A 306 7.75 -1.20 -10.83
CA ASN A 306 8.13 -1.25 -9.42
C ASN A 306 9.33 -0.37 -9.14
N VAL A 307 9.44 0.19 -7.93
CA VAL A 307 10.53 1.09 -7.53
C VAL A 307 11.05 0.75 -6.14
N ILE A 308 12.37 0.61 -6.01
CA ILE A 308 13.07 0.57 -4.72
C ILE A 308 14.13 1.67 -4.74
N GLN A 309 13.97 2.73 -3.94
CA GLN A 309 14.72 3.94 -4.15
C GLN A 309 15.02 4.71 -2.85
N ALA A 310 16.21 5.35 -2.81
CA ALA A 310 16.64 6.29 -1.78
C ALA A 310 17.25 7.54 -2.44
N ALA A 311 16.50 8.20 -3.32
CA ALA A 311 16.98 9.29 -4.15
C ALA A 311 17.12 10.62 -3.39
N ALA A 312 18.14 11.39 -3.74
CA ALA A 312 18.34 12.76 -3.31
C ALA A 312 18.85 13.60 -4.49
N PRO A 313 17.98 14.33 -5.22
CA PRO A 313 18.32 15.01 -6.47
C PRO A 313 19.41 16.07 -6.34
N THR A 314 19.49 16.73 -5.19
CA THR A 314 20.44 17.83 -4.91
C THR A 314 21.38 17.53 -3.75
N GLY A 315 21.33 16.32 -3.22
CA GLY A 315 22.14 15.85 -2.10
C GLY A 315 22.83 14.53 -2.40
N VAL A 316 23.00 13.70 -1.40
CA VAL A 316 23.61 12.38 -1.52
C VAL A 316 22.48 11.33 -1.53
N SER A 317 22.33 10.61 -2.64
CA SER A 317 21.41 9.48 -2.66
C SER A 317 21.81 8.47 -1.59
N GLY A 318 20.80 7.92 -0.94
CA GLY A 318 20.99 6.92 0.10
C GLY A 318 21.40 5.56 -0.46
N VAL A 319 21.48 4.59 0.42
CA VAL A 319 21.91 3.22 0.07
C VAL A 319 20.66 2.35 -0.09
N VAL A 320 20.64 1.57 -1.18
CA VAL A 320 19.66 0.49 -1.38
C VAL A 320 20.43 -0.82 -1.35
N GLN A 321 20.15 -1.65 -0.36
CA GLN A 321 20.75 -2.96 -0.20
C GLN A 321 19.67 -4.03 -0.27
N ILE A 322 19.83 -4.98 -1.21
CA ILE A 322 18.88 -6.08 -1.39
C ILE A 322 19.66 -7.38 -1.29
N SER A 323 19.35 -8.17 -0.27
CA SER A 323 19.96 -9.48 0.00
C SER A 323 19.00 -10.56 -0.47
N THR A 324 18.96 -10.80 -1.78
CA THR A 324 18.14 -11.87 -2.39
C THR A 324 18.68 -12.24 -3.77
N PRO A 325 18.58 -13.50 -4.20
CA PRO A 325 18.63 -13.80 -5.62
C PRO A 325 17.37 -13.23 -6.28
N LEU A 326 17.54 -12.30 -7.25
CA LEU A 326 16.46 -11.90 -8.14
C LEU A 326 15.97 -13.15 -8.88
N LEU A 327 14.75 -13.60 -8.61
CA LEU A 327 14.08 -14.59 -9.43
C LEU A 327 13.60 -13.88 -10.71
N ASP A 328 14.46 -13.84 -11.71
CA ASP A 328 14.06 -13.49 -13.06
C ASP A 328 13.28 -14.65 -13.67
N ILE A 329 11.95 -14.60 -13.54
CA ILE A 329 11.06 -15.63 -14.13
C ILE A 329 10.99 -15.50 -15.65
N SER A 330 11.36 -14.38 -16.24
CA SER A 330 11.43 -14.26 -17.71
C SER A 330 12.49 -15.17 -18.30
N GLY A 331 13.61 -15.43 -17.61
CA GLY A 331 14.60 -16.42 -17.99
C GLY A 331 14.16 -17.87 -17.80
N ALA A 332 13.27 -18.16 -16.86
CA ALA A 332 12.78 -19.52 -16.61
C ALA A 332 11.84 -20.02 -17.73
N LEU A 333 11.11 -19.12 -18.39
CA LEU A 333 10.28 -19.46 -19.56
C LEU A 333 11.11 -19.70 -20.82
N THR A 334 12.32 -19.16 -20.94
CA THR A 334 13.25 -19.46 -22.03
C THR A 334 14.08 -20.72 -21.79
N GLY A 335 14.14 -21.21 -20.55
CA GLY A 335 14.83 -22.44 -20.16
C GLY A 335 14.06 -23.73 -20.48
N PHE A 336 12.79 -23.67 -20.87
CA PHE A 336 12.19 -24.76 -21.60
C PHE A 336 12.87 -24.79 -22.96
N ASN A 337 13.86 -25.65 -23.10
CA ASN A 337 14.37 -26.09 -24.39
C ASN A 337 13.22 -26.86 -25.10
N VAL A 338 12.16 -26.15 -25.42
CA VAL A 338 11.29 -26.53 -26.52
C VAL A 338 12.24 -26.40 -27.69
N GLN A 339 12.83 -27.51 -28.14
CA GLN A 339 13.26 -27.57 -29.53
C GLN A 339 12.08 -27.02 -30.30
N LEU A 340 12.19 -25.74 -30.71
CA LEU A 340 11.31 -25.19 -31.71
C LEU A 340 11.35 -26.23 -32.81
N LEU A 341 10.25 -26.97 -33.00
CA LEU A 341 10.10 -27.87 -34.13
C LEU A 341 10.44 -27.00 -35.31
N ASP A 342 11.62 -27.26 -35.89
CA ASP A 342 12.07 -26.56 -37.08
C ASP A 342 10.94 -26.70 -38.08
N SER A 343 10.36 -25.56 -38.45
CA SER A 343 9.29 -25.54 -39.46
C SER A 343 9.71 -26.24 -40.75
N GLY A 344 11.01 -26.36 -41.00
CA GLY A 344 11.60 -27.21 -42.06
C GLY A 344 11.39 -28.70 -41.83
N GLY A 345 11.26 -29.15 -40.56
CA GLY A 345 11.02 -30.57 -40.24
C GLY A 345 9.56 -31.02 -40.37
N LEU A 346 8.61 -30.08 -40.44
CA LEU A 346 7.19 -30.38 -40.65
C LEU A 346 6.81 -30.67 -42.12
N GLY A 347 7.77 -30.69 -43.03
CA GLY A 347 7.61 -31.20 -44.41
C GLY A 347 6.52 -30.56 -45.26
N HIS A 348 5.93 -29.45 -44.85
CA HIS A 348 4.85 -28.81 -45.54
C HIS A 348 5.31 -27.53 -46.24
N HIS A 349 5.81 -27.69 -47.42
CA HIS A 349 5.84 -26.57 -48.35
C HIS A 349 4.39 -26.19 -48.71
N PRO A 350 3.95 -24.93 -48.59
CA PRO A 350 2.55 -24.54 -48.79
C PRO A 350 2.01 -24.90 -50.21
N CYS A 351 2.88 -25.28 -51.10
CA CYS A 351 2.53 -25.67 -52.49
C CYS A 351 2.78 -27.17 -52.77
N ARG A 352 3.03 -28.02 -51.74
CA ARG A 352 3.28 -29.46 -51.98
C ARG A 352 2.35 -30.27 -51.08
N ILE A 353 1.33 -30.86 -51.70
CA ILE A 353 0.43 -31.81 -51.06
C ILE A 353 1.12 -33.19 -51.10
N THR A 354 1.73 -33.62 -49.99
CA THR A 354 2.11 -35.01 -49.82
C THR A 354 1.03 -35.67 -48.95
N GLY A 355 0.36 -36.67 -49.52
CA GLY A 355 -0.82 -37.27 -48.93
C GLY A 355 -0.63 -37.75 -47.48
N GLY A 356 -1.57 -37.38 -46.63
CA GLY A 356 -1.75 -38.04 -45.36
C GLY A 356 -2.10 -37.23 -44.13
N SER A 357 -2.34 -35.96 -44.14
CA SER A 357 -3.03 -35.25 -43.05
C SER A 357 -3.45 -33.83 -43.50
N SER A 358 -4.72 -33.62 -43.63
CA SER A 358 -5.27 -32.26 -43.84
C SER A 358 -5.87 -31.74 -42.54
N LEU A 359 -5.33 -30.65 -41.99
CA LEU A 359 -6.00 -29.87 -40.98
C LEU A 359 -7.03 -28.97 -41.68
N VAL A 360 -8.30 -29.33 -41.57
CA VAL A 360 -9.38 -28.47 -42.05
C VAL A 360 -9.84 -27.60 -40.90
N GLN A 361 -9.51 -26.31 -40.95
CA GLN A 361 -10.05 -25.34 -40.03
C GLN A 361 -11.44 -24.91 -40.51
N THR A 362 -12.48 -25.52 -39.94
CA THR A 362 -13.86 -25.10 -40.15
C THR A 362 -14.26 -24.16 -39.01
N GLY A 363 -14.12 -22.87 -39.19
CA GLY A 363 -14.58 -21.84 -38.26
C GLY A 363 -14.69 -20.48 -38.97
N ARG A 364 -15.67 -19.70 -38.60
CA ARG A 364 -15.77 -18.31 -39.00
C ARG A 364 -14.63 -17.56 -38.33
N GLY A 365 -13.69 -17.05 -39.08
CA GLY A 365 -12.45 -16.42 -38.59
C GLY A 365 -12.65 -15.55 -37.36
N GLY A 366 -11.98 -15.91 -36.29
CA GLY A 366 -11.84 -15.16 -35.05
C GLY A 366 -10.46 -15.42 -34.49
N PHE A 367 -9.92 -14.49 -33.72
CA PHE A 367 -8.66 -14.68 -33.01
C PHE A 367 -8.85 -15.77 -31.95
N ALA A 368 -7.84 -16.61 -31.75
CA ALA A 368 -7.82 -17.53 -30.62
C ALA A 368 -8.00 -16.73 -29.31
N PRO A 369 -8.84 -17.19 -28.37
CA PRO A 369 -9.02 -16.48 -27.11
C PRO A 369 -7.69 -16.36 -26.38
N SER A 370 -7.35 -15.16 -25.96
CA SER A 370 -6.20 -14.92 -25.11
C SER A 370 -6.47 -15.46 -23.70
N ALA A 371 -5.43 -15.67 -22.91
CA ALA A 371 -5.59 -16.12 -21.51
C ALA A 371 -6.45 -15.15 -20.67
N ARG A 372 -6.68 -13.92 -21.14
CA ARG A 372 -7.59 -12.93 -20.53
C ARG A 372 -9.07 -13.17 -20.87
N ASP A 373 -9.36 -13.89 -21.93
CA ASP A 373 -10.74 -14.15 -22.38
C ASP A 373 -11.35 -15.39 -21.73
N LEU A 374 -10.61 -16.09 -20.86
CA LEU A 374 -11.09 -17.23 -20.07
C LEU A 374 -11.97 -16.81 -18.87
N LEU A 375 -12.06 -15.53 -18.56
CA LEU A 375 -13.07 -14.96 -17.68
C LEU A 375 -14.25 -14.57 -18.57
N GLY A 376 -15.28 -15.42 -18.63
CA GLY A 376 -16.50 -15.13 -19.37
C GLY A 376 -17.07 -13.76 -19.00
N PRO A 377 -17.68 -13.03 -19.95
CA PRO A 377 -18.30 -11.75 -19.66
C PRO A 377 -19.35 -11.96 -18.56
N ALA A 378 -19.35 -11.09 -17.55
CA ALA A 378 -20.42 -11.01 -16.58
C ALA A 378 -21.76 -10.89 -17.32
N PRO A 379 -22.84 -11.55 -16.86
CA PRO A 379 -24.12 -11.47 -17.55
C PRO A 379 -24.61 -10.03 -17.56
N GLY A 380 -24.36 -9.35 -18.67
CA GLY A 380 -24.82 -7.99 -18.93
C GLY A 380 -26.26 -8.02 -19.37
N ILE A 381 -27.06 -7.19 -18.76
CA ILE A 381 -28.43 -6.87 -19.09
C ILE A 381 -28.50 -6.47 -20.58
N HIS A 382 -29.21 -7.24 -21.39
CA HIS A 382 -29.54 -6.90 -22.78
C HIS A 382 -30.51 -5.72 -22.78
N ASP A 383 -30.02 -4.51 -22.93
CA ASP A 383 -30.80 -3.38 -23.42
C ASP A 383 -30.73 -3.38 -24.96
N GLY A 384 -31.87 -3.60 -25.60
CA GLY A 384 -32.01 -3.84 -27.03
C GLY A 384 -31.74 -2.62 -27.93
N ARG A 385 -30.71 -1.87 -27.72
CA ARG A 385 -30.30 -0.76 -28.61
C ARG A 385 -29.22 -1.22 -29.60
N ARG A 386 -29.61 -1.34 -30.84
CA ARG A 386 -28.69 -1.43 -31.99
C ARG A 386 -27.83 -0.18 -32.04
N TRP A 387 -26.51 -0.38 -31.90
CA TRP A 387 -25.54 0.65 -32.28
C TRP A 387 -25.48 0.74 -33.79
N PRO A 388 -25.51 1.94 -34.41
CA PRO A 388 -25.23 2.09 -35.85
C PRO A 388 -23.79 1.67 -36.09
N ALA A 389 -23.61 0.86 -37.16
CA ALA A 389 -22.29 0.47 -37.62
C ALA A 389 -21.50 1.73 -37.99
N ALA A 390 -20.45 2.03 -37.23
CA ALA A 390 -19.47 3.01 -37.64
C ALA A 390 -18.73 2.45 -38.85
N SER A 391 -18.93 3.07 -40.00
CA SER A 391 -18.14 2.83 -41.20
C SER A 391 -16.72 3.31 -40.94
N LEU A 392 -15.80 2.39 -40.79
CA LEU A 392 -14.37 2.66 -40.86
C LEU A 392 -14.05 2.93 -42.32
N PRO A 393 -13.32 3.98 -42.68
CA PRO A 393 -12.76 4.16 -44.02
C PRO A 393 -11.62 3.15 -44.17
N GLY A 394 -11.91 2.02 -44.77
CA GLY A 394 -10.96 0.97 -45.06
C GLY A 394 -10.59 1.01 -46.52
N ASP A 395 -9.36 1.32 -46.82
CA ASP A 395 -8.73 1.01 -48.10
C ASP A 395 -8.47 -0.51 -48.14
N PRO A 396 -9.08 -1.26 -49.10
CA PRO A 396 -8.97 -2.73 -49.10
C PRO A 396 -7.65 -3.23 -49.71
N SER A 397 -6.63 -2.40 -49.88
CA SER A 397 -5.39 -2.78 -50.53
C SER A 397 -4.31 -3.43 -49.68
N TYR A 398 -4.52 -3.59 -48.36
CA TYR A 398 -3.47 -4.11 -47.46
C TYR A 398 -3.56 -5.60 -47.10
N PHE A 399 -4.54 -6.35 -47.59
CA PHE A 399 -4.68 -7.78 -47.26
C PHE A 399 -4.88 -8.67 -48.49
N SER A 400 -4.17 -8.42 -49.56
CA SER A 400 -4.03 -9.40 -50.65
C SER A 400 -2.57 -9.80 -50.82
N ALA A 401 -2.00 -10.52 -49.85
CA ALA A 401 -0.86 -11.38 -50.14
C ALA A 401 -1.38 -12.61 -50.89
N SER A 402 -1.64 -12.49 -52.18
CA SER A 402 -1.84 -13.65 -53.03
C SER A 402 -0.50 -14.37 -53.18
N TRP A 403 -0.34 -15.45 -52.46
CA TRP A 403 0.75 -16.39 -52.74
C TRP A 403 0.46 -17.08 -54.05
N LYS A 404 1.10 -16.63 -55.12
CA LYS A 404 1.14 -17.35 -56.39
C LYS A 404 2.21 -18.41 -56.27
N CYS A 405 1.81 -19.69 -56.23
CA CYS A 405 2.73 -20.77 -56.46
C CYS A 405 3.22 -20.67 -57.90
N ALA A 406 4.48 -20.26 -58.10
CA ALA A 406 5.10 -20.28 -59.42
C ALA A 406 5.32 -21.74 -59.83
N ASN A 407 4.81 -22.10 -60.99
CA ASN A 407 5.15 -23.36 -61.64
C ASN A 407 6.61 -23.28 -62.17
N ASP A 408 7.57 -23.60 -61.32
CA ASP A 408 8.94 -23.85 -61.77
C ASP A 408 9.12 -25.33 -62.09
N ALA A 409 8.57 -25.68 -63.26
CA ALA A 409 9.04 -26.82 -64.03
C ALA A 409 9.74 -26.26 -65.28
N GLN A 410 11.00 -25.83 -65.14
CA GLN A 410 12.00 -25.84 -66.21
C GLN A 410 13.24 -25.06 -65.77
N THR A 411 14.27 -25.75 -65.66
CA THR A 411 15.67 -25.57 -66.09
C THR A 411 16.65 -25.94 -64.96
N MET A 412 16.98 -27.21 -64.91
CA MET A 412 18.33 -27.65 -64.62
C MET A 412 18.86 -28.28 -65.91
N ARG A 413 19.60 -27.52 -66.70
CA ARG A 413 20.65 -27.99 -67.62
C ARG A 413 21.70 -26.88 -67.76
N SER A 414 22.80 -27.11 -67.16
CA SER A 414 24.22 -26.99 -67.50
C SER A 414 25.05 -26.60 -66.32
#